data_de0b27b60907e754ecf9f0a53dd9f0a5
#
_entry.id   de0b27b60907e754ecf9f0a53dd9f0a5
#
_cell.length_a   1.000
_cell.length_b   1.000
_cell.length_c   1.000
_cell.angle_alpha   90.00
_cell.angle_beta   90.00
_cell.angle_gamma   90.00
#
_symmetry.space_group_name_H-M   'P 1'
#
loop_
_entity.id
_entity.type
_entity.pdbx_description
1 polymer ?
#
loop_
_entity_poly.entity_id
_entity_poly.type
_entity_poly.pdbx_seq_one_letter_code
_entity_poly.pdbx_strand_id
1 'polypeptide(L)'
;MIDAFAAHGVPGVYAFNGTMPTEARPADLDILDDWCAAGHHVGNHTHQHISLNWLDTDTYIKDIDASERILRRWIDAAPTRYFRYAFAMEGDTVDKTREVQAHLTRTGFLSSPVTLWFWDAQFMAAHNRAVSLGDHEAVRWLEDKLVDTAVDQVRNQAAATAAALGRSPAHILLVHGTAVAGATLDRILGRLASHGVLFVTSEEAMADPANVIGPQLTTRRFRNFSQKWAELSGTTVADAPPAVLDDLDNTAYIEGMSFNELLGRAMTDWGTRIPFTPVASDFH
;
A
#
# COMPACT_ATOMS: atom_id res chain seq x y z
N MET A 1 -6.21 -13.14 7.13
CA MET A 1 -6.61 -11.72 6.95
C MET A 1 -8.13 -11.57 6.89
N ILE A 2 -8.86 -12.30 6.05
CA ILE A 2 -10.34 -12.24 5.96
C ILE A 2 -10.97 -12.43 7.34
N ASP A 3 -10.57 -13.48 8.07
CA ASP A 3 -11.09 -13.76 9.42
C ASP A 3 -10.80 -12.62 10.41
N ALA A 4 -9.63 -11.97 10.30
CA ALA A 4 -9.27 -10.84 11.15
C ALA A 4 -10.18 -9.63 10.86
N PHE A 5 -10.43 -9.32 9.59
CA PHE A 5 -11.38 -8.27 9.23
C PHE A 5 -12.80 -8.57 9.77
N ALA A 6 -13.26 -9.81 9.60
CA ALA A 6 -14.57 -10.22 10.10
C ALA A 6 -14.67 -10.13 11.63
N ALA A 7 -13.65 -10.59 12.37
CA ALA A 7 -13.61 -10.56 13.82
C ALA A 7 -13.69 -9.14 14.40
N HIS A 8 -13.17 -8.15 13.70
CA HIS A 8 -13.18 -6.74 14.11
C HIS A 8 -14.24 -5.88 13.42
N GLY A 9 -15.12 -6.49 12.63
CA GLY A 9 -16.18 -5.77 11.91
C GLY A 9 -15.67 -4.74 10.93
N VAL A 10 -14.49 -4.97 10.31
CA VAL A 10 -13.91 -4.08 9.31
C VAL A 10 -14.73 -4.19 8.02
N PRO A 11 -15.39 -3.12 7.56
CA PRO A 11 -16.23 -3.18 6.38
C PRO A 11 -15.39 -3.14 5.09
N GLY A 12 -15.89 -3.71 4.04
CA GLY A 12 -15.45 -3.73 2.65
C GLY A 12 -14.03 -3.23 2.35
N VAL A 13 -13.02 -4.11 2.50
CA VAL A 13 -11.61 -3.78 2.22
C VAL A 13 -11.33 -3.93 0.72
N TYR A 14 -10.62 -2.98 0.13
CA TYR A 14 -10.18 -3.07 -1.26
C TYR A 14 -8.81 -3.74 -1.37
N ALA A 15 -8.72 -4.84 -2.11
CA ALA A 15 -7.46 -5.43 -2.54
C ALA A 15 -6.94 -4.71 -3.80
N PHE A 16 -5.69 -4.24 -3.73
CA PHE A 16 -4.99 -3.58 -4.81
C PHE A 16 -3.70 -4.36 -5.10
N ASN A 17 -3.65 -5.09 -6.20
CA ASN A 17 -2.49 -5.89 -6.59
C ASN A 17 -2.07 -5.60 -8.03
N GLY A 18 -0.76 -5.53 -8.26
CA GLY A 18 -0.23 -5.61 -9.62
C GLY A 18 -0.61 -6.97 -10.23
N THR A 19 -1.06 -6.99 -11.48
CA THR A 19 -1.63 -8.20 -12.09
C THR A 19 -0.64 -9.03 -12.90
N MET A 20 0.57 -8.56 -13.11
CA MET A 20 1.57 -9.27 -13.90
C MET A 20 1.89 -10.69 -13.38
N PRO A 21 2.00 -10.94 -12.06
CA PRO A 21 2.22 -12.29 -11.58
C PRO A 21 1.08 -13.26 -11.92
N THR A 22 -0.14 -12.78 -12.06
CA THR A 22 -1.33 -13.61 -12.34
C THR A 22 -1.42 -14.06 -13.79
N GLU A 23 -0.75 -13.40 -14.75
CA GLU A 23 -0.62 -13.90 -16.11
C GLU A 23 0.14 -15.23 -16.15
N ALA A 24 1.16 -15.37 -15.29
CA ALA A 24 1.93 -16.61 -15.18
C ALA A 24 1.20 -17.68 -14.35
N ARG A 25 0.32 -17.29 -13.44
CA ARG A 25 -0.41 -18.17 -12.51
C ARG A 25 -1.88 -17.74 -12.38
N PRO A 26 -2.72 -18.05 -13.38
CA PRO A 26 -4.13 -17.62 -13.36
C PRO A 26 -4.92 -18.12 -12.13
N ALA A 27 -4.54 -19.27 -11.56
CA ALA A 27 -5.17 -19.79 -10.34
C ALA A 27 -5.00 -18.87 -9.11
N ASP A 28 -4.00 -17.97 -9.13
CA ASP A 28 -3.84 -16.99 -8.04
C ASP A 28 -5.01 -15.98 -8.01
N LEU A 29 -5.79 -15.87 -9.10
CA LEU A 29 -6.99 -15.03 -9.13
C LEU A 29 -8.18 -15.64 -8.38
N ASP A 30 -8.19 -16.93 -8.12
CA ASP A 30 -9.30 -17.61 -7.43
C ASP A 30 -9.46 -17.06 -6.00
N ILE A 31 -8.37 -16.59 -5.37
CA ILE A 31 -8.42 -15.93 -4.07
C ILE A 31 -9.28 -14.66 -4.06
N LEU A 32 -9.43 -14.00 -5.22
CA LEU A 32 -10.28 -12.81 -5.34
C LEU A 32 -11.76 -13.15 -5.25
N ASP A 33 -12.16 -14.36 -5.66
CA ASP A 33 -13.54 -14.84 -5.51
C ASP A 33 -13.86 -15.03 -4.01
N ASP A 34 -12.97 -15.66 -3.25
CA ASP A 34 -13.11 -15.81 -1.80
C ASP A 34 -13.10 -14.46 -1.08
N TRP A 35 -12.23 -13.53 -1.53
CA TRP A 35 -12.16 -12.17 -1.03
C TRP A 35 -13.48 -11.41 -1.20
N CYS A 36 -14.06 -11.47 -2.40
CA CYS A 36 -15.33 -10.83 -2.70
C CYS A 36 -16.52 -11.53 -1.99
N ALA A 37 -16.49 -12.87 -1.88
CA ALA A 37 -17.50 -13.61 -1.14
C ALA A 37 -17.52 -13.26 0.36
N ALA A 38 -16.38 -12.82 0.91
CA ALA A 38 -16.28 -12.29 2.27
C ALA A 38 -16.76 -10.83 2.43
N GLY A 39 -17.27 -10.21 1.36
CA GLY A 39 -17.77 -8.82 1.38
C GLY A 39 -16.70 -7.76 1.14
N HIS A 40 -15.54 -8.16 0.64
CA HIS A 40 -14.46 -7.25 0.28
C HIS A 40 -14.45 -6.96 -1.23
N HIS A 41 -13.62 -6.04 -1.68
CA HIS A 41 -13.63 -5.51 -3.05
C HIS A 41 -12.26 -5.54 -3.69
N VAL A 42 -12.21 -5.36 -5.01
CA VAL A 42 -10.97 -5.32 -5.79
C VAL A 42 -10.87 -3.96 -6.48
N GLY A 43 -9.70 -3.35 -6.41
CA GLY A 43 -9.34 -2.13 -7.13
C GLY A 43 -8.19 -2.37 -8.11
N ASN A 44 -7.99 -1.40 -9.00
CA ASN A 44 -6.89 -1.44 -9.97
C ASN A 44 -5.60 -0.87 -9.37
N HIS A 45 -4.47 -1.54 -9.59
CA HIS A 45 -3.15 -1.13 -9.08
C HIS A 45 -2.05 -1.26 -10.13
N THR A 46 -2.40 -1.03 -11.39
CA THR A 46 -1.58 -1.28 -12.57
C THR A 46 -1.27 -2.77 -12.83
N HIS A 47 -0.70 -3.07 -13.97
CA HIS A 47 -0.31 -4.43 -14.32
C HIS A 47 1.10 -4.76 -13.80
N GLN A 48 2.07 -3.89 -14.05
CA GLN A 48 3.49 -4.12 -13.71
C GLN A 48 3.89 -3.63 -12.32
N HIS A 49 3.02 -2.89 -11.62
CA HIS A 49 3.32 -2.26 -10.33
C HIS A 49 4.53 -1.31 -10.40
N ILE A 50 4.66 -0.54 -11.48
CA ILE A 50 5.72 0.46 -11.67
C ILE A 50 5.19 1.85 -11.32
N SER A 51 6.03 2.70 -10.72
CA SER A 51 5.65 4.07 -10.36
C SER A 51 5.40 4.96 -11.59
N LEU A 52 4.37 5.82 -11.52
CA LEU A 52 4.17 6.88 -12.51
C LEU A 52 5.37 7.86 -12.59
N ASN A 53 6.08 8.07 -11.48
CA ASN A 53 7.27 8.94 -11.48
C ASN A 53 8.35 8.47 -12.45
N TRP A 54 8.41 7.18 -12.74
CA TRP A 54 9.48 6.55 -13.55
C TRP A 54 9.08 6.27 -15.01
N LEU A 55 7.80 6.43 -15.35
CA LEU A 55 7.27 6.16 -16.69
C LEU A 55 6.78 7.44 -17.37
N ASP A 56 6.66 7.40 -18.68
CA ASP A 56 5.81 8.35 -19.39
C ASP A 56 4.33 8.03 -19.16
N THR A 57 3.48 9.03 -19.35
CA THR A 57 2.04 8.93 -19.06
C THR A 57 1.33 7.88 -19.93
N ASP A 58 1.68 7.80 -21.21
CA ASP A 58 1.04 6.87 -22.15
C ASP A 58 1.33 5.41 -21.78
N THR A 59 2.58 5.11 -21.40
CA THR A 59 3.00 3.79 -20.95
C THR A 59 2.29 3.42 -19.66
N TYR A 60 2.18 4.35 -18.70
CA TYR A 60 1.49 4.12 -17.45
C TYR A 60 -0.02 3.88 -17.64
N ILE A 61 -0.68 4.63 -18.52
CA ILE A 61 -2.09 4.44 -18.86
C ILE A 61 -2.33 3.06 -19.48
N LYS A 62 -1.48 2.62 -20.40
CA LYS A 62 -1.56 1.26 -20.97
C LYS A 62 -1.42 0.17 -19.90
N ASP A 63 -0.62 0.41 -18.88
CA ASP A 63 -0.43 -0.50 -17.76
C ASP A 63 -1.67 -0.57 -16.84
N ILE A 64 -2.36 0.56 -16.62
CA ILE A 64 -3.68 0.62 -15.96
C ILE A 64 -4.71 -0.20 -16.74
N ASP A 65 -4.80 0.02 -18.06
CA ASP A 65 -5.78 -0.65 -18.92
C ASP A 65 -5.50 -2.17 -19.03
N ALA A 66 -4.23 -2.57 -18.94
CA ALA A 66 -3.85 -3.99 -18.92
C ALA A 66 -4.37 -4.68 -17.64
N SER A 67 -4.18 -4.06 -16.50
CA SER A 67 -4.72 -4.55 -15.22
C SER A 67 -6.25 -4.62 -15.22
N GLU A 68 -6.92 -3.57 -15.72
CA GLU A 68 -8.38 -3.56 -15.80
C GLU A 68 -8.95 -4.73 -16.60
N ARG A 69 -8.32 -5.08 -17.74
CA ARG A 69 -8.78 -6.21 -18.55
C ARG A 69 -8.79 -7.53 -17.78
N ILE A 70 -7.80 -7.74 -16.90
CA ILE A 70 -7.68 -8.96 -16.08
C ILE A 70 -8.70 -8.93 -14.93
N LEU A 71 -8.85 -7.79 -14.26
CA LEU A 71 -9.62 -7.67 -13.02
C LEU A 71 -11.07 -7.20 -13.23
N ARG A 72 -11.50 -6.97 -14.46
CA ARG A 72 -12.78 -6.32 -14.80
C ARG A 72 -13.97 -6.85 -14.02
N ARG A 73 -14.16 -8.18 -13.97
CA ARG A 73 -15.33 -8.77 -13.31
C ARG A 73 -15.46 -8.43 -11.83
N TRP A 74 -14.33 -8.30 -11.13
CA TRP A 74 -14.32 -7.95 -9.70
C TRP A 74 -14.40 -6.44 -9.48
N ILE A 75 -13.72 -5.66 -10.35
CA ILE A 75 -13.79 -4.19 -10.29
C ILE A 75 -15.21 -3.71 -10.57
N ASP A 76 -15.90 -4.29 -11.56
CA ASP A 76 -17.27 -3.90 -11.92
C ASP A 76 -18.30 -4.37 -10.88
N ALA A 77 -17.98 -5.36 -10.05
CA ALA A 77 -18.80 -5.79 -8.92
C ALA A 77 -18.61 -4.95 -7.65
N ALA A 78 -17.54 -4.15 -7.56
CA ALA A 78 -17.28 -3.28 -6.42
C ALA A 78 -18.23 -2.08 -6.40
N PRO A 79 -18.59 -1.53 -5.21
CA PRO A 79 -19.46 -0.35 -5.11
C PRO A 79 -18.84 0.88 -5.76
N THR A 80 -17.51 0.98 -5.77
CA THR A 80 -16.74 2.06 -6.41
C THR A 80 -15.54 1.46 -7.15
N ARG A 81 -15.28 1.94 -8.36
CA ARG A 81 -14.10 1.56 -9.14
C ARG A 81 -12.90 2.35 -8.65
N TYR A 82 -12.14 1.81 -7.69
CA TYR A 82 -10.95 2.49 -7.19
C TYR A 82 -9.70 2.09 -7.93
N PHE A 83 -8.83 3.08 -8.12
CA PHE A 83 -7.45 2.94 -8.58
C PHE A 83 -6.48 3.40 -7.50
N ARG A 84 -5.37 2.68 -7.32
CA ARG A 84 -4.28 3.08 -6.42
C ARG A 84 -2.97 3.15 -7.17
N TYR A 85 -2.25 4.24 -7.01
CA TYR A 85 -0.92 4.42 -7.59
C TYR A 85 0.09 3.51 -6.90
N ALA A 86 0.95 2.83 -7.70
CA ALA A 86 2.07 2.07 -7.16
C ALA A 86 3.02 2.99 -6.37
N PHE A 87 3.50 2.51 -5.24
CA PHE A 87 4.39 3.24 -4.32
C PHE A 87 3.80 4.56 -3.76
N ALA A 88 2.49 4.78 -3.83
CA ALA A 88 1.86 6.07 -3.50
C ALA A 88 2.55 7.27 -4.21
N MET A 89 3.06 7.03 -5.42
CA MET A 89 3.72 8.03 -6.28
C MET A 89 2.77 8.41 -7.43
N GLU A 90 2.03 9.51 -7.23
CA GLU A 90 0.96 9.97 -8.12
C GLU A 90 1.44 10.87 -9.25
N GLY A 91 2.74 10.90 -9.52
CA GLY A 91 3.41 11.72 -10.53
C GLY A 91 4.42 12.67 -9.91
N ASP A 92 5.52 12.87 -10.63
CA ASP A 92 6.60 13.81 -10.26
C ASP A 92 6.41 15.20 -10.88
N THR A 93 5.40 15.36 -11.72
CA THR A 93 4.98 16.64 -12.30
C THR A 93 3.45 16.77 -12.25
N VAL A 94 2.98 18.00 -12.17
CA VAL A 94 1.54 18.32 -12.20
C VAL A 94 0.86 17.81 -13.46
N ASP A 95 1.57 17.85 -14.60
CA ASP A 95 1.02 17.42 -15.89
C ASP A 95 0.81 15.90 -15.92
N LYS A 96 1.80 15.09 -15.48
CA LYS A 96 1.63 13.64 -15.35
C LYS A 96 0.41 13.29 -14.45
N THR A 97 0.33 13.92 -13.28
CA THR A 97 -0.79 13.71 -12.36
C THR A 97 -2.11 14.04 -13.04
N ARG A 98 -2.21 15.20 -13.71
CA ARG A 98 -3.43 15.65 -14.39
C ARG A 98 -3.86 14.71 -15.52
N GLU A 99 -2.93 14.28 -16.36
CA GLU A 99 -3.21 13.40 -17.50
C GLU A 99 -3.74 12.04 -17.04
N VAL A 100 -3.09 11.42 -16.04
CA VAL A 100 -3.56 10.14 -15.48
C VAL A 100 -4.91 10.31 -14.79
N GLN A 101 -5.12 11.37 -13.99
CA GLN A 101 -6.41 11.65 -13.37
C GLN A 101 -7.52 11.84 -14.41
N ALA A 102 -7.23 12.51 -15.54
CA ALA A 102 -8.20 12.65 -16.62
C ALA A 102 -8.54 11.29 -17.27
N HIS A 103 -7.57 10.39 -17.44
CA HIS A 103 -7.81 9.03 -17.92
C HIS A 103 -8.68 8.23 -16.93
N LEU A 104 -8.34 8.24 -15.65
CA LEU A 104 -9.09 7.55 -14.61
C LEU A 104 -10.55 8.04 -14.55
N THR A 105 -10.76 9.35 -14.62
CA THR A 105 -12.11 9.94 -14.67
C THR A 105 -12.91 9.45 -15.88
N ARG A 106 -12.29 9.43 -17.07
CA ARG A 106 -12.96 8.96 -18.31
C ARG A 106 -13.32 7.48 -18.24
N THR A 107 -12.55 6.68 -17.53
CA THR A 107 -12.78 5.22 -17.37
C THR A 107 -13.58 4.88 -16.11
N GLY A 108 -14.06 5.89 -15.39
CA GLY A 108 -14.91 5.75 -14.22
C GLY A 108 -14.18 5.34 -12.94
N PHE A 109 -12.86 5.49 -12.89
CA PHE A 109 -12.08 5.25 -11.69
C PHE A 109 -11.96 6.51 -10.81
N LEU A 110 -11.96 6.28 -9.50
CA LEU A 110 -11.55 7.25 -8.48
C LEU A 110 -10.21 6.82 -7.90
N SER A 111 -9.30 7.77 -7.71
CA SER A 111 -8.00 7.48 -7.09
C SER A 111 -8.14 7.34 -5.58
N SER A 112 -7.77 6.17 -5.04
CA SER A 112 -7.71 5.90 -3.60
C SER A 112 -6.28 6.09 -3.10
N PRO A 113 -6.00 7.13 -2.28
CA PRO A 113 -4.66 7.33 -1.73
C PRO A 113 -4.33 6.32 -0.64
N VAL A 114 -3.06 6.33 -0.23
CA VAL A 114 -2.61 5.77 1.05
C VAL A 114 -2.37 6.93 2.00
N THR A 115 -3.08 6.95 3.13
CA THR A 115 -2.87 8.01 4.13
C THR A 115 -2.00 7.56 5.29
N LEU A 116 -2.06 6.27 5.64
CA LEU A 116 -1.28 5.66 6.71
C LEU A 116 -0.62 4.38 6.22
N TRP A 117 0.60 4.11 6.67
CA TRP A 117 1.29 2.83 6.54
C TRP A 117 2.14 2.53 7.76
N PHE A 118 2.62 1.31 7.91
CA PHE A 118 3.40 0.88 9.08
C PHE A 118 4.58 -0.03 8.73
N TRP A 119 5.08 0.05 7.50
CA TRP A 119 6.29 -0.64 7.04
C TRP A 119 6.20 -2.18 7.07
N ASP A 120 5.01 -2.75 7.03
CA ASP A 120 4.78 -4.20 7.12
C ASP A 120 5.51 -5.00 6.04
N ALA A 121 5.69 -4.45 4.84
CA ALA A 121 6.43 -5.10 3.76
C ALA A 121 7.89 -5.37 4.12
N GLN A 122 8.53 -4.50 4.90
CA GLN A 122 9.93 -4.68 5.32
C GLN A 122 10.11 -5.86 6.27
N PHE A 123 9.09 -6.22 7.04
CA PHE A 123 9.13 -7.38 7.92
C PHE A 123 9.06 -8.72 7.17
N MET A 124 8.64 -8.71 5.89
CA MET A 124 8.38 -9.92 5.11
C MET A 124 9.62 -10.81 4.99
N ALA A 125 10.77 -10.26 4.63
CA ALA A 125 12.00 -11.03 4.39
C ALA A 125 12.48 -11.71 5.68
N ALA A 126 12.57 -10.95 6.77
CA ALA A 126 13.00 -11.45 8.08
C ALA A 126 12.04 -12.53 8.60
N HIS A 127 10.74 -12.29 8.54
CA HIS A 127 9.73 -13.23 9.02
C HIS A 127 9.76 -14.55 8.22
N ASN A 128 9.76 -14.48 6.89
CA ASN A 128 9.81 -15.67 6.05
C ASN A 128 11.08 -16.50 6.29
N ARG A 129 12.21 -15.83 6.51
CA ARG A 129 13.46 -16.51 6.88
C ARG A 129 13.34 -17.22 8.23
N ALA A 130 12.83 -16.55 9.25
CA ALA A 130 12.64 -17.14 10.59
C ALA A 130 11.71 -18.37 10.53
N VAL A 131 10.59 -18.27 9.80
CA VAL A 131 9.67 -19.38 9.58
C VAL A 131 10.37 -20.56 8.87
N SER A 132 11.13 -20.30 7.82
CA SER A 132 11.82 -21.35 7.06
C SER A 132 12.89 -22.08 7.87
N LEU A 133 13.49 -21.42 8.85
CA LEU A 133 14.49 -21.98 9.76
C LEU A 133 13.88 -22.66 10.99
N GLY A 134 12.56 -22.55 11.19
CA GLY A 134 11.88 -23.02 12.40
C GLY A 134 12.25 -22.22 13.65
N ASP A 135 12.74 -20.98 13.48
CA ASP A 135 13.08 -20.09 14.59
C ASP A 135 11.85 -19.41 15.16
N HIS A 136 11.15 -20.13 16.02
CA HIS A 136 9.91 -19.67 16.63
C HIS A 136 10.11 -18.47 17.57
N GLU A 137 11.30 -18.24 18.10
CA GLU A 137 11.58 -17.08 18.96
C GLU A 137 11.68 -15.82 18.08
N ALA A 138 12.44 -15.88 16.99
CA ALA A 138 12.52 -14.78 16.02
C ALA A 138 11.17 -14.48 15.38
N VAL A 139 10.35 -15.50 15.03
CA VAL A 139 9.00 -15.30 14.51
C VAL A 139 8.16 -14.50 15.50
N ARG A 140 8.08 -14.90 16.76
CA ARG A 140 7.30 -14.17 17.77
C ARG A 140 7.79 -12.74 17.98
N TRP A 141 9.12 -12.58 18.04
CA TRP A 141 9.72 -11.25 18.20
C TRP A 141 9.34 -10.31 17.05
N LEU A 142 9.43 -10.79 15.79
CA LEU A 142 9.09 -10.03 14.60
C LEU A 142 7.59 -9.67 14.58
N GLU A 143 6.74 -10.61 14.91
CA GLU A 143 5.29 -10.38 14.99
C GLU A 143 4.93 -9.35 16.06
N ASP A 144 5.53 -9.44 17.25
CA ASP A 144 5.33 -8.46 18.33
C ASP A 144 5.81 -7.06 17.91
N LYS A 145 7.00 -7.00 17.30
CA LYS A 145 7.54 -5.75 16.76
C LYS A 145 6.66 -5.13 15.71
N LEU A 146 6.10 -5.92 14.79
CA LEU A 146 5.20 -5.42 13.75
C LEU A 146 3.93 -4.84 14.37
N VAL A 147 3.35 -5.51 15.35
CA VAL A 147 2.14 -5.02 16.05
C VAL A 147 2.42 -3.68 16.75
N ASP A 148 3.55 -3.55 17.46
CA ASP A 148 3.93 -2.30 18.12
C ASP A 148 4.20 -1.19 17.10
N THR A 149 4.95 -1.49 16.04
CA THR A 149 5.23 -0.53 14.95
C THR A 149 3.95 -0.05 14.29
N ALA A 150 2.99 -0.95 14.03
CA ALA A 150 1.72 -0.60 13.41
C ALA A 150 0.94 0.44 14.25
N VAL A 151 0.80 0.18 15.54
CA VAL A 151 0.07 1.07 16.46
C VAL A 151 0.77 2.43 16.58
N ASP A 152 2.09 2.43 16.74
CA ASP A 152 2.86 3.66 16.86
C ASP A 152 2.82 4.50 15.57
N GLN A 153 2.97 3.86 14.40
CA GLN A 153 2.94 4.56 13.12
C GLN A 153 1.55 5.14 12.81
N VAL A 154 0.49 4.38 13.03
CA VAL A 154 -0.89 4.89 12.85
C VAL A 154 -1.11 6.11 13.73
N ARG A 155 -0.73 6.03 15.02
CA ARG A 155 -0.87 7.16 15.95
C ARG A 155 -0.08 8.38 15.52
N ASN A 156 1.21 8.20 15.17
CA ASN A 156 2.10 9.30 14.82
C ASN A 156 1.65 10.00 13.53
N GLN A 157 1.28 9.23 12.50
CA GLN A 157 0.84 9.77 11.22
C GLN A 157 -0.53 10.45 11.35
N ALA A 158 -1.47 9.87 12.08
CA ALA A 158 -2.77 10.49 12.34
C ALA A 158 -2.64 11.81 13.11
N ALA A 159 -1.78 11.84 14.14
CA ALA A 159 -1.51 13.05 14.91
C ALA A 159 -0.87 14.16 14.06
N ALA A 160 0.11 13.81 13.22
CA ALA A 160 0.76 14.76 12.32
C ALA A 160 -0.23 15.31 11.28
N THR A 161 -1.09 14.46 10.73
CA THR A 161 -2.14 14.88 9.79
C THR A 161 -3.15 15.82 10.47
N ALA A 162 -3.59 15.48 11.68
CA ALA A 162 -4.50 16.31 12.44
C ALA A 162 -3.89 17.70 12.75
N ALA A 163 -2.61 17.75 13.07
CA ALA A 163 -1.90 19.01 13.28
C ALA A 163 -1.78 19.83 11.98
N ALA A 164 -1.48 19.18 10.87
CA ALA A 164 -1.35 19.84 9.56
C ALA A 164 -2.69 20.40 9.02
N LEU A 165 -3.78 19.68 9.23
CA LEU A 165 -5.10 20.04 8.71
C LEU A 165 -5.99 20.79 9.71
N GLY A 166 -5.58 20.89 10.99
CA GLY A 166 -6.42 21.42 12.07
C GLY A 166 -7.62 20.54 12.44
N ARG A 167 -7.69 19.33 11.94
CA ARG A 167 -8.73 18.31 12.20
C ARG A 167 -8.22 16.90 11.90
N SER A 168 -8.85 15.89 12.47
CA SER A 168 -8.59 14.50 12.10
C SER A 168 -9.44 14.11 10.89
N PRO A 169 -8.88 13.78 9.73
CA PRO A 169 -9.63 13.23 8.62
C PRO A 169 -9.93 11.74 8.83
N ALA A 170 -10.80 11.17 8.00
CA ALA A 170 -10.86 9.72 7.83
C ALA A 170 -9.57 9.23 7.12
N HIS A 171 -8.99 8.12 7.61
CA HIS A 171 -7.72 7.62 7.11
C HIS A 171 -7.90 6.34 6.28
N ILE A 172 -7.00 6.12 5.33
CA ILE A 172 -6.89 4.91 4.51
C ILE A 172 -5.57 4.22 4.85
N LEU A 173 -5.65 3.10 5.57
CA LEU A 173 -4.50 2.32 6.01
C LEU A 173 -4.08 1.32 4.93
N LEU A 174 -2.79 1.31 4.57
CA LEU A 174 -2.19 0.29 3.71
C LEU A 174 -1.73 -0.90 4.56
N VAL A 175 -2.11 -2.09 4.10
CA VAL A 175 -1.62 -3.38 4.62
C VAL A 175 -1.26 -4.26 3.42
N HIS A 176 -0.07 -4.85 3.41
CA HIS A 176 0.31 -5.80 2.36
C HIS A 176 -0.17 -7.22 2.68
N GLY A 177 -0.47 -8.00 1.63
CA GLY A 177 -0.88 -9.40 1.75
C GLY A 177 0.30 -10.34 2.03
N THR A 178 1.08 -10.09 3.07
CA THR A 178 2.24 -10.91 3.47
C THR A 178 1.90 -11.91 4.57
N ALA A 179 2.72 -12.95 4.72
CA ALA A 179 2.53 -13.95 5.79
C ALA A 179 2.55 -13.31 7.17
N VAL A 180 3.48 -12.39 7.42
CA VAL A 180 3.59 -11.70 8.72
C VAL A 180 2.39 -10.81 8.98
N ALA A 181 1.89 -10.08 7.97
CA ALA A 181 0.67 -9.30 8.12
C ALA A 181 -0.54 -10.20 8.40
N GLY A 182 -0.65 -11.34 7.71
CA GLY A 182 -1.70 -12.33 7.95
C GLY A 182 -1.68 -12.88 9.39
N ALA A 183 -0.49 -13.11 9.94
CA ALA A 183 -0.32 -13.62 11.32
C ALA A 183 -0.61 -12.57 12.40
N THR A 184 -0.47 -11.27 12.10
CA THR A 184 -0.53 -10.19 13.10
C THR A 184 -1.75 -9.30 13.00
N LEU A 185 -2.49 -9.32 11.89
CA LEU A 185 -3.55 -8.37 11.59
C LEU A 185 -4.67 -8.35 12.66
N ASP A 186 -5.07 -9.51 13.18
CA ASP A 186 -6.06 -9.60 14.26
C ASP A 186 -5.61 -8.80 15.48
N ARG A 187 -4.36 -8.97 15.89
CA ARG A 187 -3.76 -8.24 17.03
C ARG A 187 -3.65 -6.73 16.75
N ILE A 188 -3.26 -6.37 15.53
CA ILE A 188 -3.16 -4.96 15.11
C ILE A 188 -4.54 -4.29 15.17
N LEU A 189 -5.55 -4.89 14.55
CA LEU A 189 -6.91 -4.33 14.55
C LEU A 189 -7.49 -4.25 15.97
N GLY A 190 -7.29 -5.27 16.80
CA GLY A 190 -7.74 -5.26 18.21
C GLY A 190 -7.09 -4.14 19.03
N ARG A 191 -5.78 -3.90 18.84
CA ARG A 191 -5.09 -2.80 19.52
C ARG A 191 -5.56 -1.43 19.00
N LEU A 192 -5.73 -1.26 17.69
CA LEU A 192 -6.27 -0.02 17.13
C LEU A 192 -7.68 0.27 17.67
N ALA A 193 -8.56 -0.73 17.69
CA ALA A 193 -9.90 -0.60 18.27
C ALA A 193 -9.85 -0.21 19.74
N SER A 194 -8.95 -0.81 20.55
CA SER A 194 -8.78 -0.47 21.96
C SER A 194 -8.28 0.96 22.20
N HIS A 195 -7.67 1.59 21.19
CA HIS A 195 -7.29 3.01 21.19
C HIS A 195 -8.38 3.93 20.61
N GLY A 196 -9.59 3.42 20.37
CA GLY A 196 -10.73 4.19 19.88
C GLY A 196 -10.79 4.40 18.38
N VAL A 197 -10.01 3.63 17.60
CA VAL A 197 -10.12 3.65 16.14
C VAL A 197 -11.44 2.99 15.74
N LEU A 198 -12.20 3.68 14.89
CA LEU A 198 -13.41 3.17 14.26
C LEU A 198 -13.10 2.79 12.81
N PHE A 199 -13.52 1.60 12.42
CA PHE A 199 -13.36 1.13 11.04
C PHE A 199 -14.58 1.57 10.23
N VAL A 200 -14.30 2.16 9.08
CA VAL A 200 -15.31 2.70 8.15
C VAL A 200 -15.09 2.13 6.75
N THR A 201 -16.06 2.28 5.85
CA THR A 201 -15.90 1.88 4.45
C THR A 201 -14.90 2.78 3.71
N SER A 202 -14.36 2.28 2.61
CA SER A 202 -13.51 3.11 1.73
C SER A 202 -14.27 4.31 1.18
N GLU A 203 -15.56 4.16 0.90
CA GLU A 203 -16.45 5.21 0.41
C GLU A 203 -16.61 6.33 1.46
N GLU A 204 -16.83 5.97 2.72
CA GLU A 204 -16.89 6.93 3.83
C GLU A 204 -15.56 7.66 4.02
N ALA A 205 -14.43 6.93 3.96
CA ALA A 205 -13.12 7.56 4.03
C ALA A 205 -12.86 8.50 2.85
N MET A 206 -13.22 8.08 1.64
CA MET A 206 -13.03 8.89 0.42
C MET A 206 -13.97 10.09 0.31
N ALA A 207 -15.04 10.16 1.11
CA ALA A 207 -15.88 11.36 1.23
C ALA A 207 -15.14 12.52 1.91
N ASP A 208 -14.03 12.27 2.62
CA ASP A 208 -13.23 13.35 3.20
C ASP A 208 -12.38 14.04 2.13
N PRO A 209 -12.50 15.38 1.97
CA PRO A 209 -11.74 16.14 0.97
C PRO A 209 -10.21 16.02 1.10
N ALA A 210 -9.68 15.69 2.28
CA ALA A 210 -8.26 15.47 2.49
C ALA A 210 -7.72 14.24 1.73
N ASN A 211 -8.60 13.33 1.31
CA ASN A 211 -8.25 12.12 0.58
C ASN A 211 -8.32 12.28 -0.95
N VAL A 212 -8.60 13.48 -1.43
CA VAL A 212 -8.62 13.76 -2.87
C VAL A 212 -7.20 14.05 -3.35
N ILE A 213 -6.74 13.30 -4.37
CA ILE A 213 -5.45 13.55 -5.02
C ILE A 213 -5.54 14.83 -5.83
N GLY A 214 -4.71 15.81 -5.49
CA GLY A 214 -4.64 17.09 -6.16
C GLY A 214 -3.21 17.52 -6.49
N PRO A 215 -3.05 18.53 -7.36
CA PRO A 215 -1.72 19.00 -7.80
C PRO A 215 -0.78 19.42 -6.67
N GLN A 216 -1.33 19.91 -5.56
CA GLN A 216 -0.56 20.30 -4.39
C GLN A 216 0.15 19.15 -3.69
N LEU A 217 -0.27 17.90 -3.95
CA LEU A 217 0.32 16.69 -3.39
C LEU A 217 1.33 16.01 -4.33
N THR A 218 1.59 16.61 -5.49
CA THR A 218 2.60 16.12 -6.46
C THR A 218 3.99 16.17 -5.83
N THR A 219 4.69 15.06 -5.81
CA THR A 219 6.06 14.95 -5.29
C THR A 219 6.81 13.82 -5.96
N ARG A 220 8.14 13.96 -6.09
CA ARG A 220 9.01 12.85 -6.49
C ARG A 220 9.19 11.82 -5.39
N ARG A 221 8.99 12.22 -4.12
CA ARG A 221 9.34 11.40 -2.96
C ARG A 221 8.28 10.33 -2.69
N PHE A 222 8.74 9.16 -2.25
CA PHE A 222 7.90 8.10 -1.70
C PHE A 222 7.29 8.57 -0.37
N ARG A 223 6.03 9.02 -0.40
CA ARG A 223 5.32 9.61 0.73
C ARG A 223 3.85 9.21 0.70
N ASN A 224 3.32 8.82 1.85
CA ASN A 224 1.87 8.74 2.01
C ASN A 224 1.25 10.14 2.25
N PHE A 225 -0.07 10.22 2.28
CA PHE A 225 -0.75 11.52 2.42
C PHE A 225 -0.48 12.20 3.75
N SER A 226 -0.36 11.46 4.87
CA SER A 226 0.01 12.07 6.15
C SER A 226 1.37 12.77 6.09
N GLN A 227 2.34 12.16 5.43
CA GLN A 227 3.66 12.75 5.24
C GLN A 227 3.58 13.96 4.29
N LYS A 228 2.83 13.87 3.19
CA LYS A 228 2.63 14.99 2.26
C LYS A 228 1.97 16.18 2.94
N TRP A 229 0.91 15.96 3.71
CA TRP A 229 0.24 17.03 4.47
C TRP A 229 1.16 17.65 5.54
N ALA A 230 1.92 16.83 6.25
CA ALA A 230 2.89 17.33 7.24
C ALA A 230 3.96 18.21 6.57
N GLU A 231 4.55 17.75 5.46
CA GLU A 231 5.56 18.52 4.71
C GLU A 231 4.99 19.85 4.21
N LEU A 232 3.76 19.89 3.69
CA LEU A 232 3.09 21.12 3.25
C LEU A 232 2.85 22.10 4.40
N SER A 233 2.64 21.63 5.62
CA SER A 233 2.46 22.45 6.81
C SER A 233 3.79 22.84 7.50
N GLY A 234 4.93 22.41 6.96
CA GLY A 234 6.25 22.63 7.54
C GLY A 234 6.56 21.76 8.76
N THR A 235 5.86 20.63 8.91
CA THR A 235 6.09 19.64 9.97
C THR A 235 6.58 18.31 9.39
N THR A 236 6.93 17.38 10.25
CA THR A 236 7.38 16.03 9.88
C THR A 236 6.58 14.98 10.63
N VAL A 237 6.44 13.83 10.02
CA VAL A 237 5.91 12.62 10.66
C VAL A 237 7.07 11.87 11.32
N ALA A 238 6.92 11.48 12.58
CA ALA A 238 7.86 10.58 13.22
C ALA A 238 7.79 9.22 12.54
N ASP A 239 8.89 8.75 12.03
CA ASP A 239 9.00 7.45 11.38
C ASP A 239 9.21 6.31 12.39
N ALA A 240 9.16 5.04 11.93
CA ALA A 240 9.56 3.92 12.75
C ALA A 240 11.02 4.11 13.22
N PRO A 241 11.40 3.56 14.40
CA PRO A 241 12.78 3.70 14.87
C PRO A 241 13.78 3.21 13.80
N PRO A 242 14.72 4.04 13.33
CA PRO A 242 15.63 3.67 12.23
C PRO A 242 16.35 2.34 12.48
N ALA A 243 16.81 2.09 13.71
CA ALA A 243 17.49 0.83 14.05
C ALA A 243 16.66 -0.42 13.76
N VAL A 244 15.33 -0.37 13.91
CA VAL A 244 14.45 -1.52 13.60
C VAL A 244 14.39 -1.76 12.10
N LEU A 245 14.25 -0.69 11.30
CA LEU A 245 14.19 -0.80 9.84
C LEU A 245 15.54 -1.23 9.27
N ASP A 246 16.65 -0.69 9.77
CA ASP A 246 18.01 -1.06 9.36
C ASP A 246 18.29 -2.54 9.65
N ASP A 247 17.90 -3.06 10.81
CA ASP A 247 18.05 -4.47 11.16
C ASP A 247 17.23 -5.37 10.22
N LEU A 248 16.00 -4.97 9.88
CA LEU A 248 15.15 -5.71 8.96
C LEU A 248 15.70 -5.69 7.53
N ASP A 249 16.14 -4.54 7.07
CA ASP A 249 16.70 -4.36 5.72
C ASP A 249 17.99 -5.19 5.52
N ASN A 250 18.77 -5.40 6.58
CA ASN A 250 19.98 -6.22 6.56
C ASN A 250 19.70 -7.72 6.83
N THR A 251 18.48 -8.12 7.15
CA THR A 251 18.13 -9.52 7.37
C THR A 251 18.06 -10.27 6.05
N ALA A 252 18.82 -11.35 5.90
CA ALA A 252 18.80 -12.18 4.71
C ALA A 252 17.47 -12.93 4.59
N TYR A 253 16.88 -12.91 3.39
CA TYR A 253 15.76 -13.75 3.01
C TYR A 253 16.16 -15.23 2.88
N ILE A 254 15.19 -16.16 2.59
CA ILE A 254 15.45 -17.61 2.42
C ILE A 254 16.59 -17.89 1.44
N GLU A 255 16.67 -17.11 0.34
CA GLU A 255 17.70 -17.22 -0.70
C GLU A 255 18.97 -16.40 -0.38
N GLY A 256 19.09 -15.87 0.81
CA GLY A 256 20.24 -15.07 1.23
C GLY A 256 20.16 -13.60 0.84
N MET A 257 18.98 -13.12 0.40
CA MET A 257 18.77 -11.71 0.03
C MET A 257 18.01 -10.96 1.11
N SER A 258 18.45 -9.72 1.39
CA SER A 258 17.70 -8.73 2.17
C SER A 258 16.46 -8.26 1.42
N PHE A 259 15.57 -7.53 2.12
CA PHE A 259 14.41 -6.89 1.48
C PHE A 259 14.82 -5.95 0.34
N ASN A 260 15.84 -5.11 0.56
CA ASN A 260 16.33 -4.17 -0.46
C ASN A 260 16.93 -4.88 -1.68
N GLU A 261 17.64 -6.01 -1.50
CA GLU A 261 18.13 -6.81 -2.62
C GLU A 261 17.00 -7.46 -3.41
N LEU A 262 15.95 -7.96 -2.75
CA LEU A 262 14.76 -8.49 -3.39
C LEU A 262 14.03 -7.41 -4.20
N LEU A 263 13.86 -6.22 -3.63
CA LEU A 263 13.28 -5.08 -4.34
C LEU A 263 14.12 -4.68 -5.55
N GLY A 264 15.45 -4.61 -5.40
CA GLY A 264 16.36 -4.31 -6.51
C GLY A 264 16.27 -5.33 -7.65
N ARG A 265 16.14 -6.63 -7.33
CA ARG A 265 15.90 -7.68 -8.35
C ARG A 265 14.56 -7.50 -9.05
N ALA A 266 13.49 -7.27 -8.29
CA ALA A 266 12.18 -7.02 -8.87
C ALA A 266 12.19 -5.81 -9.82
N MET A 267 12.85 -4.73 -9.43
CA MET A 267 13.01 -3.54 -10.28
C MET A 267 13.81 -3.84 -11.54
N THR A 268 14.83 -4.67 -11.47
CA THR A 268 15.60 -5.12 -12.63
C THR A 268 14.72 -5.94 -13.59
N ASP A 269 13.93 -6.88 -13.06
CA ASP A 269 13.00 -7.69 -13.87
C ASP A 269 11.93 -6.82 -14.53
N TRP A 270 11.36 -5.85 -13.81
CA TRP A 270 10.41 -4.89 -14.40
C TRP A 270 11.03 -4.11 -15.54
N GLY A 271 12.26 -3.62 -15.38
CA GLY A 271 13.00 -2.88 -16.40
C GLY A 271 13.26 -3.67 -17.69
N THR A 272 13.24 -5.00 -17.65
CA THR A 272 13.31 -5.85 -18.86
C THR A 272 12.03 -5.84 -19.69
N ARG A 273 10.89 -5.50 -19.08
CA ARG A 273 9.56 -5.51 -19.70
C ARG A 273 9.12 -4.12 -20.14
N ILE A 274 9.30 -3.16 -19.25
CA ILE A 274 9.01 -1.74 -19.51
C ILE A 274 10.27 -0.96 -19.12
N PRO A 275 10.94 -0.29 -20.06
CA PRO A 275 12.09 0.57 -19.75
C PRO A 275 11.66 1.69 -18.79
N PHE A 276 12.31 1.79 -17.64
CA PHE A 276 12.11 2.87 -16.68
C PHE A 276 13.44 3.19 -15.96
N THR A 277 13.50 4.36 -15.36
CA THR A 277 14.67 4.79 -14.59
C THR A 277 14.24 5.16 -13.17
N PRO A 278 14.39 4.24 -12.21
CA PRO A 278 14.14 4.56 -10.82
C PRO A 278 15.20 5.54 -10.32
N VAL A 279 14.79 6.45 -9.47
CA VAL A 279 15.69 7.44 -8.86
C VAL A 279 15.78 7.11 -7.38
N ALA A 280 16.97 6.69 -6.91
CA ALA A 280 17.18 6.28 -5.52
C ALA A 280 16.76 7.36 -4.49
N SER A 281 16.93 8.64 -4.82
CA SER A 281 16.48 9.75 -3.99
C SER A 281 14.96 9.87 -3.84
N ASP A 282 14.17 9.15 -4.63
CA ASP A 282 12.70 9.17 -4.50
C ASP A 282 12.24 8.44 -3.21
N PHE A 283 13.09 7.60 -2.64
CA PHE A 283 12.81 6.82 -1.41
C PHE A 283 13.34 7.48 -0.12
N HIS A 284 14.01 8.64 -0.21
CA HIS A 284 14.64 9.33 0.94
C HIS A 284 14.06 10.71 1.23
#